data_e61c74ce122c4d8e18675e9bf1d14429
#
_entry.id   e61c74ce122c4d8e18675e9bf1d14429
#
_cell.length_a   1.000
_cell.length_b   1.000
_cell.length_c   1.000
_cell.angle_alpha   90.00
_cell.angle_beta   90.00
_cell.angle_gamma   90.00
#
_symmetry.space_group_name_H-M   'P 1'
#
loop_
_entity.id
_entity.type
_entity.pdbx_description
1 polymer ?
#
loop_
_entity_poly.entity_id
_entity_poly.type
_entity_poly.pdbx_seq_one_letter_code
_entity_poly.pdbx_strand_id
1 'polypeptide(L)'
;MGKNSADSAVRKKRKILAAFLLLAAAMAAGILLNICIGSVSVSLPEIIKSLSGQMTGEKQQTILLQLRLPRTILAAVLGGALALSGYLLQTFFHNPIAGPFVLGISSGAKMVVALVMVFFLGRGRMVNSAGMIAAAFAGAMLSMGFVLLMSRRIRRMSMLVVSGVMIGYICSAVTELVVTFAQDADIVNLHNWSLGSFSGTTWSSVRAACICVTVIFVLVFLMSKPLSAYQLGESYALNLGVNVRLLRIGMVVFSSILSACVVAFAGPISFVGIAVPQLVKKMLGTAEPIWMIPASFLGGSVFCLFCDLLARMLFAPTELSISTVTAVFGAPVVLWVMAYGKKERVD
;
A
#
# COMPACT_ATOMS: atom_id res chain seq x y z
N MET A 1 -15.51 11.56 40.83
CA MET A 1 -15.48 11.40 39.37
C MET A 1 -14.07 11.44 38.76
N GLY A 2 -13.09 12.11 39.30
CA GLY A 2 -11.75 12.28 38.70
C GLY A 2 -10.83 11.04 38.64
N LYS A 3 -10.91 10.08 39.57
CA LYS A 3 -10.04 8.90 39.63
C LYS A 3 -10.30 7.90 38.48
N ASN A 4 -11.56 7.66 38.14
CA ASN A 4 -11.94 6.73 37.04
C ASN A 4 -11.55 7.25 35.66
N SER A 5 -11.55 8.57 35.43
CA SER A 5 -11.13 9.16 34.15
C SER A 5 -9.61 9.11 33.95
N ALA A 6 -8.83 9.29 35.01
CA ALA A 6 -7.36 9.16 34.96
C ALA A 6 -6.93 7.71 34.69
N ASP A 7 -7.55 6.74 35.36
CA ASP A 7 -7.26 5.31 35.13
C ASP A 7 -7.62 4.86 33.71
N SER A 8 -8.73 5.35 33.14
CA SER A 8 -9.10 5.05 31.75
C SER A 8 -8.13 5.62 30.72
N ALA A 9 -7.64 6.85 30.96
CA ALA A 9 -6.63 7.49 30.10
C ALA A 9 -5.27 6.75 30.17
N VAL A 10 -4.87 6.31 31.34
CA VAL A 10 -3.64 5.49 31.53
C VAL A 10 -3.76 4.16 30.82
N ARG A 11 -4.90 3.46 30.93
CA ARG A 11 -5.17 2.20 30.22
C ARG A 11 -5.12 2.39 28.70
N LYS A 12 -5.72 3.46 28.17
CA LYS A 12 -5.68 3.80 26.74
C LYS A 12 -4.24 4.01 26.26
N LYS A 13 -3.44 4.80 26.98
CA LYS A 13 -2.02 5.03 26.63
C LYS A 13 -1.19 3.74 26.66
N ARG A 14 -1.38 2.88 27.69
CA ARG A 14 -0.71 1.57 27.77
C ARG A 14 -1.09 0.66 26.61
N LYS A 15 -2.35 0.62 26.20
CA LYS A 15 -2.82 -0.16 25.05
C LYS A 15 -2.17 0.32 23.75
N ILE A 16 -2.10 1.62 23.53
CA ILE A 16 -1.44 2.22 22.36
C ILE A 16 0.05 1.87 22.34
N LEU A 17 0.74 2.05 23.47
CA LEU A 17 2.17 1.72 23.57
C LEU A 17 2.43 0.23 23.31
N ALA A 18 1.65 -0.65 23.91
CA ALA A 18 1.75 -2.10 23.68
C ALA A 18 1.53 -2.47 22.20
N ALA A 19 0.57 -1.83 21.54
CA ALA A 19 0.32 -2.04 20.12
C ALA A 19 1.50 -1.60 19.25
N PHE A 20 2.12 -0.45 19.52
CA PHE A 20 3.31 -0.01 18.81
C PHE A 20 4.52 -0.92 19.05
N LEU A 21 4.73 -1.36 20.29
CA LEU A 21 5.80 -2.32 20.60
C LEU A 21 5.59 -3.65 19.86
N LEU A 22 4.35 -4.15 19.83
CA LEU A 22 4.01 -5.36 19.08
C LEU A 22 4.26 -5.20 17.58
N LEU A 23 3.82 -4.08 16.98
CA LEU A 23 4.06 -3.80 15.55
C LEU A 23 5.55 -3.65 15.24
N ALA A 24 6.30 -2.96 16.10
CA ALA A 24 7.74 -2.80 15.93
C ALA A 24 8.48 -4.14 16.04
N ALA A 25 8.12 -4.96 17.03
CA ALA A 25 8.67 -6.31 17.19
C ALA A 25 8.31 -7.22 16.01
N ALA A 26 7.06 -7.19 15.54
CA ALA A 26 6.61 -7.94 14.38
C ALA A 26 7.32 -7.48 13.09
N MET A 27 7.55 -6.17 12.92
CA MET A 27 8.31 -5.64 11.78
C MET A 27 9.77 -6.10 11.82
N ALA A 28 10.44 -6.02 12.98
CA ALA A 28 11.81 -6.48 13.14
C ALA A 28 11.91 -8.00 12.87
N ALA A 29 11.00 -8.80 13.43
CA ALA A 29 10.92 -10.23 13.16
C ALA A 29 10.65 -10.53 11.68
N GLY A 30 9.71 -9.81 11.05
CA GLY A 30 9.40 -9.93 9.62
C GLY A 30 10.61 -9.62 8.74
N ILE A 31 11.35 -8.56 9.03
CA ILE A 31 12.60 -8.22 8.31
C ILE A 31 13.64 -9.35 8.47
N LEU A 32 13.89 -9.79 9.70
CA LEU A 32 14.85 -10.87 9.97
C LEU A 32 14.46 -12.16 9.24
N LEU A 33 13.19 -12.57 9.34
CA LEU A 33 12.71 -13.79 8.66
C LEU A 33 12.84 -13.68 7.14
N ASN A 34 12.51 -12.54 6.53
CA ASN A 34 12.65 -12.31 5.09
C ASN A 34 14.10 -12.34 4.62
N ILE A 35 15.02 -11.93 5.46
CA ILE A 35 16.47 -11.96 5.16
C ILE A 35 17.03 -13.38 5.37
N CYS A 36 16.68 -14.07 6.48
CA CYS A 36 17.21 -15.40 6.81
C CYS A 36 16.63 -16.50 5.92
N ILE A 37 15.31 -16.46 5.68
CA ILE A 37 14.57 -17.54 5.02
C ILE A 37 14.45 -17.28 3.51
N GLY A 38 14.78 -18.30 2.71
CA GLY A 38 14.69 -18.28 1.25
C GLY A 38 15.21 -19.57 0.67
N SER A 39 15.33 -19.67 -0.67
CA SER A 39 15.86 -20.85 -1.38
C SER A 39 17.25 -21.28 -0.89
N VAL A 40 18.05 -20.36 -0.36
CA VAL A 40 19.30 -20.62 0.36
C VAL A 40 19.14 -20.10 1.77
N SER A 41 19.27 -20.93 2.80
CA SER A 41 19.23 -20.49 4.19
C SER A 41 20.50 -19.72 4.53
N VAL A 42 20.35 -18.55 5.14
CA VAL A 42 21.48 -17.73 5.64
C VAL A 42 21.31 -17.60 7.14
N SER A 43 22.34 -18.00 7.89
CA SER A 43 22.31 -17.91 9.34
C SER A 43 22.50 -16.47 9.85
N LEU A 44 21.98 -16.17 11.05
CA LEU A 44 22.14 -14.84 11.68
C LEU A 44 23.63 -14.39 11.80
N PRO A 45 24.59 -15.27 12.19
CA PRO A 45 26.01 -14.89 12.20
C PRO A 45 26.56 -14.51 10.83
N GLU A 46 26.10 -15.19 9.75
CA GLU A 46 26.51 -14.84 8.38
C GLU A 46 25.96 -13.50 7.93
N ILE A 47 24.72 -13.15 8.35
CA ILE A 47 24.15 -11.83 8.07
C ILE A 47 24.99 -10.74 8.73
N ILE A 48 25.37 -10.90 10.00
CA ILE A 48 26.20 -9.91 10.72
C ILE A 48 27.59 -9.78 10.06
N LYS A 49 28.21 -10.89 9.68
CA LYS A 49 29.49 -10.89 8.95
C LYS A 49 29.39 -10.24 7.58
N SER A 50 28.27 -10.45 6.86
CA SER A 50 28.03 -9.82 5.56
C SER A 50 27.87 -8.29 5.68
N LEU A 51 27.14 -7.83 6.68
CA LEU A 51 26.94 -6.40 6.94
C LEU A 51 28.25 -5.70 7.41
N SER A 52 29.13 -6.43 8.09
CA SER A 52 30.46 -5.94 8.49
C SER A 52 31.55 -6.06 7.41
N GLY A 53 31.20 -6.56 6.21
CA GLY A 53 32.14 -6.73 5.11
C GLY A 53 33.16 -7.87 5.26
N GLN A 54 32.95 -8.77 6.25
CA GLN A 54 33.87 -9.88 6.60
C GLN A 54 33.46 -11.25 6.01
N MET A 55 32.52 -11.27 5.07
CA MET A 55 32.03 -12.54 4.49
C MET A 55 32.97 -13.04 3.39
N THR A 56 33.32 -14.35 3.46
CA THR A 56 34.21 -15.01 2.52
C THR A 56 33.53 -15.59 1.27
N GLY A 57 32.18 -15.51 1.18
CA GLY A 57 31.39 -16.06 0.08
C GLY A 57 30.73 -14.99 -0.79
N GLU A 58 31.32 -14.63 -1.94
CA GLU A 58 30.78 -13.62 -2.87
C GLU A 58 29.32 -13.88 -3.30
N LYS A 59 28.95 -15.15 -3.54
CA LYS A 59 27.58 -15.52 -3.95
C LYS A 59 26.54 -15.26 -2.85
N GLN A 60 26.84 -15.61 -1.61
CA GLN A 60 25.93 -15.41 -0.47
C GLN A 60 25.79 -13.93 -0.15
N GLN A 61 26.88 -13.17 -0.23
CA GLN A 61 26.86 -11.72 -0.04
C GLN A 61 26.03 -11.03 -1.13
N THR A 62 26.16 -11.42 -2.38
CA THR A 62 25.36 -10.88 -3.48
C THR A 62 23.87 -11.18 -3.31
N ILE A 63 23.50 -12.42 -2.95
CA ILE A 63 22.10 -12.79 -2.68
C ILE A 63 21.52 -11.95 -1.54
N LEU A 64 22.27 -11.77 -0.46
CA LEU A 64 21.83 -11.02 0.69
C LEU A 64 21.67 -9.52 0.38
N LEU A 65 22.71 -8.88 -0.13
CA LEU A 65 22.79 -7.45 -0.31
C LEU A 65 22.09 -6.95 -1.58
N GLN A 66 22.06 -7.74 -2.66
CA GLN A 66 21.52 -7.30 -3.95
C GLN A 66 20.10 -7.84 -4.23
N LEU A 67 19.71 -8.94 -3.60
CA LEU A 67 18.37 -9.51 -3.85
C LEU A 67 17.47 -9.42 -2.63
N ARG A 68 17.88 -9.94 -1.45
CA ARG A 68 16.97 -10.04 -0.29
C ARG A 68 16.76 -8.72 0.41
N LEU A 69 17.81 -7.97 0.67
CA LEU A 69 17.72 -6.72 1.41
C LEU A 69 16.89 -5.67 0.66
N PRO A 70 17.12 -5.40 -0.65
CA PRO A 70 16.28 -4.48 -1.40
C PRO A 70 14.81 -4.91 -1.45
N ARG A 71 14.53 -6.20 -1.68
CA ARG A 71 13.18 -6.77 -1.70
C ARG A 71 12.47 -6.56 -0.37
N THR A 72 13.12 -6.90 0.74
CA THR A 72 12.56 -6.76 2.09
C THR A 72 12.24 -5.30 2.44
N ILE A 73 13.15 -4.38 2.15
CA ILE A 73 12.94 -2.95 2.39
C ILE A 73 11.78 -2.44 1.52
N LEU A 74 11.76 -2.80 0.24
CA LEU A 74 10.70 -2.35 -0.67
C LEU A 74 9.34 -2.90 -0.23
N ALA A 75 9.24 -4.18 0.15
CA ALA A 75 8.00 -4.78 0.66
C ALA A 75 7.48 -4.06 1.92
N ALA A 76 8.36 -3.73 2.86
CA ALA A 76 8.00 -2.98 4.06
C ALA A 76 7.50 -1.57 3.73
N VAL A 77 8.25 -0.82 2.92
CA VAL A 77 7.93 0.57 2.57
C VAL A 77 6.64 0.67 1.76
N LEU A 78 6.47 -0.18 0.74
CA LEU A 78 5.28 -0.17 -0.12
C LEU A 78 4.04 -0.72 0.60
N GLY A 79 4.22 -1.71 1.49
CA GLY A 79 3.13 -2.19 2.34
C GLY A 79 2.61 -1.10 3.28
N GLY A 80 3.52 -0.37 3.93
CA GLY A 80 3.17 0.80 4.74
C GLY A 80 2.50 1.91 3.93
N ALA A 81 3.02 2.21 2.75
CA ALA A 81 2.45 3.20 1.84
C ALA A 81 1.01 2.85 1.44
N LEU A 82 0.76 1.58 1.10
CA LEU A 82 -0.57 1.13 0.68
C LEU A 82 -1.59 1.17 1.83
N ALA A 83 -1.20 0.77 3.04
CA ALA A 83 -2.05 0.86 4.22
C ALA A 83 -2.35 2.32 4.58
N LEU A 84 -1.36 3.21 4.51
CA LEU A 84 -1.56 4.64 4.75
C LEU A 84 -2.47 5.28 3.70
N SER A 85 -2.29 4.93 2.42
CA SER A 85 -3.19 5.34 1.34
C SER A 85 -4.63 4.92 1.61
N GLY A 86 -4.83 3.66 2.02
CA GLY A 86 -6.13 3.14 2.39
C GLY A 86 -6.76 3.88 3.57
N TYR A 87 -5.98 4.17 4.61
CA TYR A 87 -6.45 4.97 5.76
C TYR A 87 -6.96 6.35 5.35
N LEU A 88 -6.22 7.05 4.47
CA LEU A 88 -6.64 8.35 3.95
C LEU A 88 -7.96 8.27 3.18
N LEU A 89 -8.12 7.27 2.30
CA LEU A 89 -9.34 7.08 1.54
C LEU A 89 -10.53 6.68 2.41
N GLN A 90 -10.32 5.80 3.40
CA GLN A 90 -11.35 5.45 4.36
C GLN A 90 -11.82 6.67 5.17
N THR A 91 -10.90 7.54 5.55
CA THR A 91 -11.22 8.81 6.23
C THR A 91 -11.95 9.77 5.29
N PHE A 92 -11.48 9.91 4.05
CA PHE A 92 -12.10 10.79 3.06
C PHE A 92 -13.53 10.38 2.70
N PHE A 93 -13.77 9.08 2.46
CA PHE A 93 -15.08 8.55 2.08
C PHE A 93 -15.99 8.25 3.29
N HIS A 94 -15.49 8.37 4.52
CA HIS A 94 -16.16 7.90 5.74
C HIS A 94 -16.66 6.46 5.58
N ASN A 95 -15.88 5.62 4.89
CA ASN A 95 -16.25 4.26 4.54
C ASN A 95 -15.05 3.31 4.81
N PRO A 96 -15.21 2.31 5.69
CA PRO A 96 -14.13 1.40 6.06
C PRO A 96 -13.64 0.48 4.93
N ILE A 97 -14.42 0.32 3.88
CA ILE A 97 -14.06 -0.51 2.71
C ILE A 97 -13.50 0.31 1.54
N ALA A 98 -13.37 1.62 1.68
CA ALA A 98 -12.73 2.43 0.65
C ALA A 98 -11.24 2.11 0.57
N GLY A 99 -10.76 1.90 -0.64
CA GLY A 99 -9.37 1.61 -0.91
C GLY A 99 -8.93 2.07 -2.30
N PRO A 100 -7.63 2.16 -2.55
CA PRO A 100 -7.11 2.71 -3.81
C PRO A 100 -7.52 1.89 -5.06
N PHE A 101 -7.77 0.60 -4.90
CA PHE A 101 -8.26 -0.26 -5.97
C PHE A 101 -9.64 0.16 -6.50
N VAL A 102 -10.53 0.55 -5.58
CA VAL A 102 -11.91 0.94 -5.92
C VAL A 102 -11.95 2.21 -6.78
N LEU A 103 -10.90 3.02 -6.74
CA LEU A 103 -10.80 4.27 -7.49
C LEU A 103 -10.17 4.12 -8.90
N GLY A 104 -9.97 2.88 -9.36
CA GLY A 104 -9.46 2.61 -10.70
C GLY A 104 -7.96 2.91 -10.89
N ILE A 105 -7.22 3.21 -9.82
CA ILE A 105 -5.77 3.55 -9.89
C ILE A 105 -4.99 2.43 -10.57
N SER A 106 -5.22 1.18 -10.16
CA SER A 106 -4.53 0.02 -10.71
C SER A 106 -4.92 -0.27 -12.16
N SER A 107 -6.20 -0.08 -12.52
CA SER A 107 -6.66 -0.24 -13.90
C SER A 107 -6.05 0.82 -14.81
N GLY A 108 -5.94 2.07 -14.36
CA GLY A 108 -5.26 3.14 -15.08
C GLY A 108 -3.78 2.85 -15.30
N ALA A 109 -3.10 2.38 -14.28
CA ALA A 109 -1.70 1.95 -14.39
C ALA A 109 -1.54 0.81 -15.41
N LYS A 110 -2.38 -0.24 -15.31
CA LYS A 110 -2.37 -1.38 -16.24
C LYS A 110 -2.63 -0.96 -17.69
N MET A 111 -3.56 -0.04 -17.89
CA MET A 111 -3.88 0.50 -19.22
C MET A 111 -2.65 1.17 -19.87
N VAL A 112 -1.97 2.07 -19.16
CA VAL A 112 -0.79 2.76 -19.73
C VAL A 112 0.38 1.80 -19.91
N VAL A 113 0.58 0.86 -18.99
CA VAL A 113 1.59 -0.21 -19.13
C VAL A 113 1.30 -1.07 -20.37
N ALA A 114 0.06 -1.49 -20.59
CA ALA A 114 -0.34 -2.24 -21.77
C ALA A 114 -0.07 -1.46 -23.07
N LEU A 115 -0.44 -0.18 -23.10
CA LEU A 115 -0.15 0.71 -24.24
C LEU A 115 1.35 0.77 -24.52
N VAL A 116 2.17 0.96 -23.48
CA VAL A 116 3.63 1.02 -23.63
C VAL A 116 4.19 -0.31 -24.11
N MET A 117 3.75 -1.44 -23.54
CA MET A 117 4.21 -2.77 -23.98
C MET A 117 3.89 -3.01 -25.45
N VAL A 118 2.64 -2.85 -25.86
CA VAL A 118 2.21 -3.18 -27.23
C VAL A 118 2.79 -2.20 -28.27
N PHE A 119 2.80 -0.87 -27.98
CA PHE A 119 3.26 0.11 -28.98
C PHE A 119 4.78 0.25 -29.07
N PHE A 120 5.54 0.00 -28.00
CA PHE A 120 7.01 0.15 -27.99
C PHE A 120 7.73 -1.19 -28.18
N LEU A 121 7.35 -2.26 -27.43
CA LEU A 121 7.98 -3.58 -27.61
C LEU A 121 7.58 -4.21 -28.94
N GLY A 122 6.34 -4.10 -29.38
CA GLY A 122 5.89 -4.59 -30.69
C GLY A 122 6.62 -3.95 -31.88
N ARG A 123 7.34 -2.83 -31.66
CA ARG A 123 8.22 -2.18 -32.65
C ARG A 123 9.71 -2.46 -32.41
N GLY A 124 10.06 -3.48 -31.63
CA GLY A 124 11.44 -3.86 -31.34
C GLY A 124 12.21 -2.86 -30.45
N ARG A 125 11.51 -1.91 -29.80
CA ARG A 125 12.12 -0.96 -28.87
C ARG A 125 12.03 -1.52 -27.44
N MET A 126 13.17 -1.81 -26.83
CA MET A 126 13.22 -2.21 -25.42
C MET A 126 12.87 -1.03 -24.51
N VAL A 127 11.82 -1.20 -23.71
CA VAL A 127 11.47 -0.29 -22.61
C VAL A 127 12.19 -0.77 -21.36
N ASN A 128 13.04 0.07 -20.78
CA ASN A 128 13.73 -0.26 -19.53
C ASN A 128 12.77 -0.23 -18.34
N SER A 129 13.16 -0.84 -17.21
CA SER A 129 12.36 -0.90 -15.99
C SER A 129 11.90 0.49 -15.50
N ALA A 130 12.74 1.52 -15.66
CA ALA A 130 12.38 2.89 -15.27
C ALA A 130 11.25 3.45 -16.13
N GLY A 131 11.24 3.15 -17.45
CA GLY A 131 10.15 3.53 -18.35
C GLY A 131 8.83 2.84 -17.99
N MET A 132 8.87 1.57 -17.60
CA MET A 132 7.69 0.84 -17.14
C MET A 132 7.14 1.39 -15.83
N ILE A 133 8.00 1.72 -14.88
CA ILE A 133 7.63 2.38 -13.62
C ILE A 133 6.98 3.73 -13.91
N ALA A 134 7.58 4.56 -14.78
CA ALA A 134 7.03 5.85 -15.16
C ALA A 134 5.66 5.72 -15.85
N ALA A 135 5.49 4.73 -16.74
CA ALA A 135 4.24 4.43 -17.42
C ALA A 135 3.13 4.04 -16.41
N ALA A 136 3.44 3.13 -15.49
CA ALA A 136 2.49 2.70 -14.45
C ALA A 136 2.10 3.86 -13.54
N PHE A 137 3.07 4.68 -13.12
CA PHE A 137 2.83 5.85 -12.30
C PHE A 137 1.96 6.89 -13.03
N ALA A 138 2.26 7.17 -14.29
CA ALA A 138 1.47 8.09 -15.12
C ALA A 138 0.04 7.60 -15.29
N GLY A 139 -0.17 6.31 -15.58
CA GLY A 139 -1.50 5.72 -15.71
C GLY A 139 -2.32 5.79 -14.42
N ALA A 140 -1.70 5.51 -13.28
CA ALA A 140 -2.31 5.67 -11.96
C ALA A 140 -2.73 7.12 -11.71
N MET A 141 -1.86 8.07 -12.02
CA MET A 141 -2.13 9.51 -11.86
C MET A 141 -3.21 10.03 -12.81
N LEU A 142 -3.27 9.54 -14.05
CA LEU A 142 -4.34 9.88 -15.00
C LEU A 142 -5.70 9.44 -14.48
N SER A 143 -5.83 8.20 -14.04
CA SER A 143 -7.06 7.66 -13.46
C SER A 143 -7.52 8.50 -12.26
N MET A 144 -6.60 8.82 -11.35
CA MET A 144 -6.92 9.62 -10.18
C MET A 144 -7.22 11.09 -10.53
N GLY A 145 -6.51 11.68 -11.48
CA GLY A 145 -6.80 13.01 -11.98
C GLY A 145 -8.25 13.14 -12.45
N PHE A 146 -8.77 12.10 -13.11
CA PHE A 146 -10.17 12.04 -13.53
C PHE A 146 -11.12 11.94 -12.31
N VAL A 147 -10.82 11.13 -11.32
CA VAL A 147 -11.61 11.07 -10.07
C VAL A 147 -11.64 12.43 -9.38
N LEU A 148 -10.51 13.14 -9.33
CA LEU A 148 -10.42 14.51 -8.78
C LEU A 148 -11.26 15.51 -9.58
N LEU A 149 -11.27 15.41 -10.90
CA LEU A 149 -12.14 16.25 -11.74
C LEU A 149 -13.62 16.00 -11.46
N MET A 150 -14.00 14.71 -11.34
CA MET A 150 -15.38 14.33 -10.98
C MET A 150 -15.75 14.80 -9.57
N SER A 151 -14.82 14.82 -8.62
CA SER A 151 -15.07 15.25 -7.23
C SER A 151 -15.49 16.73 -7.14
N ARG A 152 -15.17 17.55 -8.15
CA ARG A 152 -15.62 18.93 -8.23
C ARG A 152 -17.09 19.08 -8.59
N ARG A 153 -17.67 18.09 -9.31
CA ARG A 153 -19.07 18.10 -9.77
C ARG A 153 -19.96 17.21 -8.91
N ILE A 154 -19.42 16.14 -8.36
CA ILE A 154 -20.16 15.15 -7.57
C ILE A 154 -20.03 15.48 -6.07
N ARG A 155 -21.14 15.87 -5.45
CA ARG A 155 -21.18 16.20 -4.02
C ARG A 155 -21.37 14.97 -3.10
N ARG A 156 -21.98 13.90 -3.62
CA ARG A 156 -22.24 12.66 -2.84
C ARG A 156 -21.05 11.73 -2.90
N MET A 157 -20.49 11.37 -1.73
CA MET A 157 -19.31 10.50 -1.64
C MET A 157 -19.51 9.11 -2.27
N SER A 158 -20.72 8.53 -2.13
CA SER A 158 -21.04 7.25 -2.78
C SER A 158 -20.99 7.31 -4.30
N MET A 159 -21.45 8.40 -4.91
CA MET A 159 -21.37 8.60 -6.36
C MET A 159 -19.93 8.80 -6.84
N LEU A 160 -19.06 9.38 -6.01
CA LEU A 160 -17.65 9.52 -6.35
C LEU A 160 -16.93 8.16 -6.38
N VAL A 161 -17.28 7.24 -5.46
CA VAL A 161 -16.80 5.85 -5.50
C VAL A 161 -17.26 5.17 -6.79
N VAL A 162 -18.54 5.30 -7.15
CA VAL A 162 -19.07 4.75 -8.40
C VAL A 162 -18.32 5.32 -9.62
N SER A 163 -18.01 6.63 -9.64
CA SER A 163 -17.23 7.22 -10.74
C SER A 163 -15.83 6.61 -10.84
N GLY A 164 -15.16 6.32 -9.73
CA GLY A 164 -13.87 5.64 -9.70
C GLY A 164 -13.94 4.22 -10.29
N VAL A 165 -14.98 3.46 -9.92
CA VAL A 165 -15.25 2.13 -10.48
C VAL A 165 -15.49 2.21 -11.99
N MET A 166 -16.29 3.18 -12.47
CA MET A 166 -16.54 3.36 -13.91
C MET A 166 -15.28 3.70 -14.69
N ILE A 167 -14.40 4.53 -14.13
CA ILE A 167 -13.09 4.80 -14.72
C ILE A 167 -12.26 3.53 -14.78
N GLY A 168 -12.27 2.72 -13.73
CA GLY A 168 -11.62 1.41 -13.72
C GLY A 168 -12.09 0.52 -14.87
N TYR A 169 -13.41 0.45 -15.13
CA TYR A 169 -13.97 -0.29 -16.25
C TYR A 169 -13.56 0.28 -17.61
N ILE A 170 -13.55 1.60 -17.78
CA ILE A 170 -13.09 2.23 -19.03
C ILE A 170 -11.60 1.90 -19.26
N CYS A 171 -10.75 2.02 -18.26
CA CYS A 171 -9.34 1.65 -18.38
C CYS A 171 -9.17 0.16 -18.70
N SER A 172 -9.98 -0.73 -18.11
CA SER A 172 -9.95 -2.17 -18.41
C SER A 172 -10.39 -2.46 -19.84
N ALA A 173 -11.46 -1.83 -20.33
CA ALA A 173 -11.93 -2.00 -21.71
C ALA A 173 -10.87 -1.54 -22.72
N VAL A 174 -10.20 -0.39 -22.47
CA VAL A 174 -9.07 0.05 -23.30
C VAL A 174 -7.91 -0.94 -23.25
N THR A 175 -7.61 -1.50 -22.07
CA THR A 175 -6.57 -2.52 -21.92
C THR A 175 -6.90 -3.77 -22.74
N GLU A 176 -8.12 -4.27 -22.67
CA GLU A 176 -8.59 -5.43 -23.42
C GLU A 176 -8.53 -5.19 -24.94
N LEU A 177 -8.94 -3.99 -25.39
CA LEU A 177 -8.81 -3.59 -26.78
C LEU A 177 -7.34 -3.63 -27.24
N VAL A 178 -6.42 -3.09 -26.44
CA VAL A 178 -4.98 -3.10 -26.75
C VAL A 178 -4.42 -4.53 -26.80
N VAL A 179 -4.81 -5.36 -25.83
CA VAL A 179 -4.40 -6.77 -25.74
C VAL A 179 -4.88 -7.59 -26.95
N THR A 180 -6.02 -7.26 -27.55
CA THR A 180 -6.52 -7.93 -28.75
C THR A 180 -5.56 -7.83 -29.95
N PHE A 181 -4.73 -6.78 -30.00
CA PHE A 181 -3.72 -6.56 -31.06
C PHE A 181 -2.29 -6.84 -30.58
N ALA A 182 -2.12 -7.38 -29.38
CA ALA A 182 -0.82 -7.67 -28.80
C ALA A 182 -0.28 -9.03 -29.24
N GLN A 183 1.04 -9.20 -29.17
CA GLN A 183 1.68 -10.50 -29.33
C GLN A 183 1.52 -11.34 -28.05
N ASP A 184 1.52 -12.67 -28.15
CA ASP A 184 1.36 -13.58 -27.01
C ASP A 184 2.38 -13.30 -25.89
N ALA A 185 3.62 -12.98 -26.25
CA ALA A 185 4.68 -12.62 -25.30
C ALA A 185 4.33 -11.37 -24.48
N ASP A 186 3.72 -10.35 -25.09
CA ASP A 186 3.33 -9.12 -24.42
C ASP A 186 2.14 -9.36 -23.49
N ILE A 187 1.22 -10.24 -23.89
CA ILE A 187 0.08 -10.66 -23.05
C ILE A 187 0.57 -11.35 -21.79
N VAL A 188 1.50 -12.30 -21.92
CA VAL A 188 2.11 -13.01 -20.78
C VAL A 188 2.86 -12.03 -19.85
N ASN A 189 3.65 -11.11 -20.44
CA ASN A 189 4.38 -10.11 -19.66
C ASN A 189 3.44 -9.16 -18.90
N LEU A 190 2.37 -8.68 -19.55
CA LEU A 190 1.36 -7.84 -18.93
C LEU A 190 0.60 -8.59 -17.83
N HIS A 191 0.27 -9.86 -18.07
CA HIS A 191 -0.36 -10.71 -17.06
C HIS A 191 0.54 -10.85 -15.82
N ASN A 192 1.79 -11.26 -16.01
CA ASN A 192 2.77 -11.41 -14.93
C ASN A 192 2.98 -10.11 -14.15
N TRP A 193 3.11 -8.97 -14.84
CA TRP A 193 3.21 -7.67 -14.20
C TRP A 193 1.95 -7.36 -13.36
N SER A 194 0.76 -7.69 -13.87
CA SER A 194 -0.51 -7.41 -13.20
C SER A 194 -0.78 -8.27 -11.95
N LEU A 195 -0.04 -9.34 -11.76
CA LEU A 195 -0.09 -10.17 -10.55
C LEU A 195 0.60 -9.51 -9.35
N GLY A 196 1.47 -8.54 -9.60
CA GLY A 196 2.29 -7.89 -8.59
C GLY A 196 3.42 -8.80 -8.04
N SER A 197 4.59 -8.21 -7.84
CA SER A 197 5.75 -8.91 -7.29
C SER A 197 6.76 -7.93 -6.71
N PHE A 198 7.47 -8.35 -5.66
CA PHE A 198 8.68 -7.68 -5.17
C PHE A 198 9.96 -8.27 -5.75
N SER A 199 9.87 -9.27 -6.65
CA SER A 199 11.02 -9.82 -7.35
C SER A 199 11.63 -8.80 -8.31
N GLY A 200 12.94 -8.90 -8.54
CA GLY A 200 13.65 -7.98 -9.44
C GLY A 200 13.83 -6.56 -8.90
N THR A 201 13.59 -6.34 -7.60
CA THR A 201 13.82 -5.05 -6.93
C THR A 201 15.30 -4.66 -7.00
N THR A 202 15.55 -3.41 -7.40
CA THR A 202 16.89 -2.81 -7.43
C THR A 202 17.04 -1.74 -6.35
N TRP A 203 18.28 -1.43 -5.95
CA TRP A 203 18.54 -0.36 -5.00
C TRP A 203 18.09 1.03 -5.49
N SER A 204 18.07 1.25 -6.81
CA SER A 204 17.51 2.49 -7.39
C SER A 204 16.02 2.59 -7.14
N SER A 205 15.27 1.49 -7.33
CA SER A 205 13.83 1.41 -7.02
C SER A 205 13.55 1.62 -5.53
N VAL A 206 14.35 0.99 -4.66
CA VAL A 206 14.23 1.18 -3.20
C VAL A 206 14.43 2.64 -2.82
N ARG A 207 15.50 3.28 -3.32
CA ARG A 207 15.77 4.70 -3.00
C ARG A 207 14.64 5.61 -3.47
N ALA A 208 14.17 5.44 -4.71
CA ALA A 208 13.09 6.26 -5.24
C ALA A 208 11.77 6.06 -4.46
N ALA A 209 11.41 4.81 -4.15
CA ALA A 209 10.22 4.51 -3.34
C ALA A 209 10.34 5.06 -1.92
N CYS A 210 11.49 4.87 -1.24
CA CYS A 210 11.72 5.40 0.11
C CYS A 210 11.61 6.93 0.16
N ILE A 211 12.20 7.64 -0.80
CA ILE A 211 12.13 9.12 -0.85
C ILE A 211 10.67 9.55 -1.04
N CYS A 212 9.98 9.01 -2.04
CA CYS A 212 8.59 9.34 -2.33
C CYS A 212 7.69 9.07 -1.12
N VAL A 213 7.75 7.86 -0.56
CA VAL A 213 6.90 7.44 0.55
C VAL A 213 7.20 8.23 1.83
N THR A 214 8.48 8.50 2.14
CA THR A 214 8.85 9.28 3.32
C THR A 214 8.35 10.71 3.23
N VAL A 215 8.52 11.37 2.09
CA VAL A 215 8.01 12.75 1.88
C VAL A 215 6.50 12.78 2.09
N ILE A 216 5.75 11.88 1.45
CA ILE A 216 4.29 11.85 1.59
C ILE A 216 3.87 11.45 3.01
N PHE A 217 4.56 10.51 3.66
CA PHE A 217 4.30 10.16 5.06
C PHE A 217 4.40 11.36 5.99
N VAL A 218 5.46 12.17 5.86
CA VAL A 218 5.66 13.38 6.66
C VAL A 218 4.53 14.39 6.40
N LEU A 219 4.17 14.63 5.14
CA LEU A 219 3.07 15.55 4.79
C LEU A 219 1.72 15.07 5.37
N VAL A 220 1.43 13.78 5.28
CA VAL A 220 0.22 13.18 5.87
C VAL A 220 0.24 13.28 7.40
N PHE A 221 1.40 13.06 8.03
CA PHE A 221 1.53 13.17 9.49
C PHE A 221 1.27 14.61 9.97
N LEU A 222 1.75 15.61 9.25
CA LEU A 222 1.47 17.02 9.54
C LEU A 222 -0.04 17.35 9.42
N MET A 223 -0.79 16.60 8.60
CA MET A 223 -2.25 16.73 8.50
C MET A 223 -3.02 16.04 9.64
N SER A 224 -2.37 15.40 10.60
CA SER A 224 -3.03 14.64 11.67
C SER A 224 -4.06 15.45 12.47
N LYS A 225 -3.78 16.72 12.80
CA LYS A 225 -4.71 17.61 13.52
C LYS A 225 -5.93 17.99 12.66
N PRO A 226 -5.79 18.52 11.42
CA PRO A 226 -6.93 18.75 10.54
C PRO A 226 -7.77 17.51 10.28
N LEU A 227 -7.12 16.33 10.13
CA LEU A 227 -7.82 15.04 9.96
C LEU A 227 -8.66 14.68 11.19
N SER A 228 -8.16 14.93 12.41
CA SER A 228 -8.94 14.69 13.63
C SER A 228 -10.21 15.54 13.66
N ALA A 229 -10.11 16.83 13.30
CA ALA A 229 -11.27 17.71 13.21
C ALA A 229 -12.28 17.23 12.16
N TYR A 230 -11.78 16.79 11.00
CA TYR A 230 -12.62 16.29 9.90
C TYR A 230 -13.37 15.00 10.25
N GLN A 231 -12.77 14.10 11.04
CA GLN A 231 -13.43 12.88 11.50
C GLN A 231 -14.61 13.14 12.46
N LEU A 232 -14.61 14.27 13.16
CA LEU A 232 -15.73 14.71 14.02
C LEU A 232 -16.89 15.32 13.23
N GLY A 233 -16.68 15.60 11.95
CA GLY A 233 -17.66 16.15 11.04
C GLY A 233 -17.15 17.37 10.29
N GLU A 234 -17.64 17.55 9.05
CA GLU A 234 -17.22 18.64 8.17
C GLU A 234 -17.54 20.02 8.75
N SER A 235 -18.75 20.19 9.28
CA SER A 235 -19.19 21.46 9.91
C SER A 235 -18.34 21.79 11.14
N TYR A 236 -17.96 20.79 11.92
CA TYR A 236 -17.07 20.95 13.07
C TYR A 236 -15.67 21.40 12.66
N ALA A 237 -15.12 20.78 11.63
CA ALA A 237 -13.81 21.15 11.08
C ALA A 237 -13.79 22.59 10.54
N LEU A 238 -14.84 23.01 9.83
CA LEU A 238 -15.01 24.39 9.33
C LEU A 238 -15.04 25.40 10.47
N ASN A 239 -15.77 25.12 11.56
CA ASN A 239 -15.83 25.99 12.72
C ASN A 239 -14.49 26.13 13.46
N LEU A 240 -13.61 25.12 13.37
CA LEU A 240 -12.24 25.16 13.88
C LEU A 240 -11.25 25.85 12.90
N GLY A 241 -11.72 26.43 11.80
CA GLY A 241 -10.89 27.12 10.82
C GLY A 241 -10.12 26.20 9.86
N VAL A 242 -10.46 24.90 9.81
CA VAL A 242 -9.84 23.96 8.86
C VAL A 242 -10.35 24.21 7.45
N ASN A 243 -9.45 24.43 6.50
CA ASN A 243 -9.79 24.47 5.09
C ASN A 243 -10.11 23.05 4.58
N VAL A 244 -11.38 22.65 4.72
CA VAL A 244 -11.86 21.29 4.37
C VAL A 244 -11.65 20.99 2.89
N ARG A 245 -11.72 21.97 2.00
CA ARG A 245 -11.48 21.76 0.56
C ARG A 245 -10.01 21.34 0.31
N LEU A 246 -9.06 22.08 0.90
CA LEU A 246 -7.65 21.76 0.77
C LEU A 246 -7.31 20.41 1.41
N LEU A 247 -7.90 20.12 2.58
CA LEU A 247 -7.74 18.85 3.28
C LEU A 247 -8.21 17.65 2.43
N ARG A 248 -9.38 17.77 1.80
CA ARG A 248 -9.93 16.74 0.90
C ARG A 248 -9.03 16.49 -0.30
N ILE A 249 -8.57 17.55 -0.95
CA ILE A 249 -7.64 17.45 -2.08
C ILE A 249 -6.34 16.77 -1.62
N GLY A 250 -5.81 17.16 -0.47
CA GLY A 250 -4.59 16.57 0.11
C GLY A 250 -4.76 15.07 0.39
N MET A 251 -5.86 14.64 1.02
CA MET A 251 -6.12 13.23 1.28
C MET A 251 -6.12 12.40 0.00
N VAL A 252 -6.80 12.88 -1.04
CA VAL A 252 -6.90 12.17 -2.32
C VAL A 252 -5.57 12.17 -3.06
N VAL A 253 -4.88 13.30 -3.15
CA VAL A 253 -3.59 13.42 -3.85
C VAL A 253 -2.52 12.55 -3.17
N PHE A 254 -2.38 12.64 -1.86
CA PHE A 254 -1.35 11.85 -1.14
C PHE A 254 -1.64 10.35 -1.18
N SER A 255 -2.90 9.95 -1.00
CA SER A 255 -3.33 8.57 -1.19
C SER A 255 -2.99 8.06 -2.60
N SER A 256 -3.21 8.89 -3.62
CA SER A 256 -2.96 8.54 -5.01
C SER A 256 -1.48 8.36 -5.31
N ILE A 257 -0.64 9.29 -4.82
CA ILE A 257 0.81 9.21 -5.01
C ILE A 257 1.36 7.94 -4.32
N LEU A 258 0.92 7.65 -3.09
CA LEU A 258 1.31 6.43 -2.38
C LEU A 258 0.90 5.17 -3.16
N SER A 259 -0.34 5.10 -3.63
CA SER A 259 -0.84 3.96 -4.39
C SER A 259 -0.17 3.83 -5.76
N ALA A 260 0.05 4.95 -6.46
CA ALA A 260 0.77 4.98 -7.73
C ALA A 260 2.21 4.49 -7.57
N CYS A 261 2.88 4.90 -6.49
CA CYS A 261 4.21 4.42 -6.12
C CYS A 261 4.21 2.88 -5.93
N VAL A 262 3.24 2.34 -5.18
CA VAL A 262 3.12 0.88 -5.00
C VAL A 262 2.94 0.18 -6.33
N VAL A 263 1.97 0.61 -7.14
CA VAL A 263 1.66 -0.04 -8.42
C VAL A 263 2.84 0.07 -9.40
N ALA A 264 3.55 1.19 -9.40
CA ALA A 264 4.70 1.42 -10.27
C ALA A 264 5.88 0.48 -9.95
N PHE A 265 6.19 0.26 -8.67
CA PHE A 265 7.36 -0.53 -8.27
C PHE A 265 7.09 -2.01 -8.03
N ALA A 266 5.89 -2.36 -7.60
CA ALA A 266 5.54 -3.75 -7.25
C ALA A 266 4.35 -4.31 -8.03
N GLY A 267 3.75 -3.52 -8.91
CA GLY A 267 2.48 -3.88 -9.55
C GLY A 267 1.29 -3.76 -8.59
N PRO A 268 0.09 -4.11 -9.04
CA PRO A 268 -1.12 -4.06 -8.22
C PRO A 268 -1.05 -5.00 -7.02
N ILE A 269 -1.25 -4.51 -5.80
CA ILE A 269 -1.33 -5.30 -4.56
C ILE A 269 -2.68 -5.05 -3.90
N SER A 270 -3.48 -6.12 -3.73
CA SER A 270 -4.86 -6.04 -3.26
C SER A 270 -4.97 -6.04 -1.72
N PHE A 271 -6.11 -5.59 -1.21
CA PHE A 271 -6.60 -5.71 0.18
C PHE A 271 -5.79 -5.03 1.29
N VAL A 272 -4.49 -4.80 1.17
CA VAL A 272 -3.65 -4.20 2.24
C VAL A 272 -4.22 -2.86 2.72
N GLY A 273 -4.55 -1.97 1.76
CA GLY A 273 -5.12 -0.65 2.06
C GLY A 273 -6.52 -0.69 2.69
N ILE A 274 -7.26 -1.79 2.55
CA ILE A 274 -8.58 -1.94 3.16
C ILE A 274 -8.47 -2.63 4.52
N ALA A 275 -7.80 -3.75 4.57
CA ALA A 275 -7.75 -4.63 5.75
C ALA A 275 -6.91 -4.04 6.90
N VAL A 276 -5.71 -3.57 6.58
CA VAL A 276 -4.74 -3.17 7.61
C VAL A 276 -5.19 -1.99 8.47
N PRO A 277 -5.72 -0.87 7.93
CA PRO A 277 -6.16 0.24 8.77
C PRO A 277 -7.27 -0.17 9.75
N GLN A 278 -8.14 -1.11 9.36
CA GLN A 278 -9.21 -1.62 10.21
C GLN A 278 -8.68 -2.50 11.34
N LEU A 279 -7.72 -3.39 11.04
CA LEU A 279 -7.03 -4.20 12.05
C LEU A 279 -6.31 -3.31 13.07
N VAL A 280 -5.57 -2.34 12.58
CA VAL A 280 -4.81 -1.39 13.42
C VAL A 280 -5.76 -0.56 14.29
N LYS A 281 -6.85 -0.05 13.74
CA LYS A 281 -7.88 0.68 14.49
C LYS A 281 -8.41 -0.14 15.67
N LYS A 282 -8.71 -1.42 15.43
CA LYS A 282 -9.20 -2.33 16.47
C LYS A 282 -8.13 -2.63 17.51
N MET A 283 -6.89 -2.82 17.07
CA MET A 283 -5.73 -3.08 17.96
C MET A 283 -5.45 -1.89 18.86
N LEU A 284 -5.43 -0.67 18.33
CA LEU A 284 -5.21 0.56 19.09
C LEU A 284 -6.39 0.92 19.99
N GLY A 285 -7.63 0.57 19.58
CA GLY A 285 -8.87 1.00 20.24
C GLY A 285 -9.09 2.52 20.12
N THR A 286 -8.53 3.16 19.10
CA THR A 286 -8.71 4.59 18.81
C THR A 286 -8.71 4.84 17.29
N ALA A 287 -9.41 5.89 16.87
CA ALA A 287 -9.40 6.37 15.50
C ALA A 287 -8.56 7.65 15.31
N GLU A 288 -7.89 8.14 16.37
CA GLU A 288 -7.12 9.38 16.35
C GLU A 288 -6.02 9.33 15.28
N PRO A 289 -5.98 10.25 14.31
CA PRO A 289 -5.04 10.24 13.19
C PRO A 289 -3.56 10.23 13.60
N ILE A 290 -3.23 10.91 14.70
CA ILE A 290 -1.85 10.96 15.19
C ILE A 290 -1.27 9.57 15.52
N TRP A 291 -2.12 8.64 15.96
CA TRP A 291 -1.75 7.25 16.22
C TRP A 291 -2.02 6.34 15.02
N MET A 292 -3.11 6.61 14.30
CA MET A 292 -3.51 5.78 13.16
C MET A 292 -2.54 5.87 11.98
N ILE A 293 -1.98 7.04 11.71
CA ILE A 293 -1.05 7.24 10.58
C ILE A 293 0.20 6.36 10.74
N PRO A 294 1.00 6.49 11.82
CA PRO A 294 2.20 5.67 11.97
C PRO A 294 1.87 4.18 12.20
N ALA A 295 0.80 3.87 12.91
CA ALA A 295 0.42 2.48 13.16
C ALA A 295 -0.09 1.78 11.90
N SER A 296 -0.85 2.46 11.03
CA SER A 296 -1.27 1.90 9.74
C SER A 296 -0.07 1.65 8.83
N PHE A 297 0.91 2.55 8.81
CA PHE A 297 2.15 2.36 8.07
C PHE A 297 2.90 1.11 8.56
N LEU A 298 3.16 1.02 9.86
CA LEU A 298 3.84 -0.14 10.46
C LEU A 298 3.04 -1.44 10.22
N GLY A 299 1.73 -1.41 10.41
CA GLY A 299 0.86 -2.56 10.17
C GLY A 299 0.89 -3.04 8.73
N GLY A 300 0.91 -2.11 7.76
CA GLY A 300 1.05 -2.43 6.34
C GLY A 300 2.40 -3.03 6.00
N SER A 301 3.47 -2.49 6.60
CA SER A 301 4.82 -3.05 6.47
C SER A 301 4.88 -4.49 6.97
N VAL A 302 4.38 -4.75 8.18
CA VAL A 302 4.32 -6.10 8.77
C VAL A 302 3.51 -7.05 7.90
N PHE A 303 2.33 -6.63 7.46
CA PHE A 303 1.45 -7.46 6.64
C PHE A 303 2.08 -7.84 5.31
N CYS A 304 2.71 -6.88 4.60
CA CYS A 304 3.37 -7.17 3.34
C CYS A 304 4.64 -8.02 3.51
N LEU A 305 5.43 -7.82 4.56
CA LEU A 305 6.57 -8.69 4.88
C LEU A 305 6.13 -10.13 5.12
N PHE A 306 5.06 -10.32 5.87
CA PHE A 306 4.48 -11.63 6.12
C PHE A 306 3.98 -12.29 4.82
N CYS A 307 3.21 -11.56 4.01
CA CYS A 307 2.70 -12.07 2.74
C CYS A 307 3.82 -12.36 1.74
N ASP A 308 4.88 -11.54 1.67
CA ASP A 308 6.02 -11.78 0.79
C ASP A 308 6.80 -13.04 1.20
N LEU A 309 6.98 -13.26 2.50
CA LEU A 309 7.59 -14.49 3.01
C LEU A 309 6.78 -15.72 2.59
N LEU A 310 5.46 -15.69 2.79
CA LEU A 310 4.58 -16.78 2.38
C LEU A 310 4.57 -17.00 0.87
N ALA A 311 4.55 -15.90 0.08
CA ALA A 311 4.56 -15.98 -1.39
C ALA A 311 5.79 -16.74 -1.92
N ARG A 312 6.92 -16.61 -1.24
CA ARG A 312 8.18 -17.28 -1.61
C ARG A 312 8.32 -18.70 -1.09
N MET A 313 7.68 -19.02 0.05
CA MET A 313 7.97 -20.26 0.78
C MET A 313 6.92 -21.34 0.58
N LEU A 314 5.63 -20.99 0.39
CA LEU A 314 4.54 -21.96 0.37
C LEU A 314 4.67 -23.00 -0.73
N PHE A 315 5.17 -22.62 -1.90
CA PHE A 315 5.29 -23.50 -3.08
C PHE A 315 6.68 -23.44 -3.72
N ALA A 316 7.72 -23.21 -2.90
CA ALA A 316 9.07 -23.16 -3.41
C ALA A 316 9.41 -24.41 -4.26
N PRO A 317 10.06 -24.28 -5.42
CA PRO A 317 10.73 -23.10 -5.94
C PRO A 317 9.82 -22.09 -6.68
N THR A 318 8.54 -22.38 -6.87
CA THR A 318 7.59 -21.48 -7.57
C THR A 318 7.15 -20.38 -6.62
N GLU A 319 7.34 -19.10 -7.00
CA GLU A 319 6.85 -17.96 -6.22
C GLU A 319 5.38 -17.68 -6.56
N LEU A 320 4.55 -17.52 -5.52
CA LEU A 320 3.19 -17.02 -5.68
C LEU A 320 3.19 -15.51 -5.92
N SER A 321 2.17 -15.01 -6.62
CA SER A 321 1.98 -13.55 -6.70
C SER A 321 1.63 -12.96 -5.33
N ILE A 322 2.21 -11.80 -5.02
CA ILE A 322 1.93 -11.12 -3.76
C ILE A 322 0.44 -10.75 -3.63
N SER A 323 -0.21 -10.38 -4.74
CA SER A 323 -1.62 -10.01 -4.76
C SER A 323 -2.54 -11.18 -4.39
N THR A 324 -2.20 -12.41 -4.83
CA THR A 324 -2.93 -13.62 -4.44
C THR A 324 -2.84 -13.86 -2.93
N VAL A 325 -1.63 -13.80 -2.38
CA VAL A 325 -1.42 -14.04 -0.93
C VAL A 325 -2.12 -12.96 -0.11
N THR A 326 -1.96 -11.67 -0.48
CA THR A 326 -2.65 -10.58 0.22
C THR A 326 -4.16 -10.64 0.10
N ALA A 327 -4.71 -11.19 -1.00
CA ALA A 327 -6.14 -11.41 -1.15
C ALA A 327 -6.65 -12.53 -0.22
N VAL A 328 -5.95 -13.66 -0.15
CA VAL A 328 -6.33 -14.80 0.71
C VAL A 328 -6.38 -14.40 2.18
N PHE A 329 -5.43 -13.60 2.65
CA PHE A 329 -5.40 -13.15 4.04
C PHE A 329 -6.21 -11.87 4.28
N GLY A 330 -6.26 -10.96 3.32
CA GLY A 330 -6.93 -9.67 3.46
C GLY A 330 -8.44 -9.73 3.31
N ALA A 331 -8.97 -10.55 2.38
CA ALA A 331 -10.40 -10.64 2.15
C ALA A 331 -11.20 -11.16 3.37
N PRO A 332 -10.77 -12.23 4.09
CA PRO A 332 -11.43 -12.65 5.32
C PRO A 332 -11.46 -11.56 6.39
N VAL A 333 -10.38 -10.77 6.52
CA VAL A 333 -10.34 -9.64 7.47
C VAL A 333 -11.39 -8.58 7.11
N VAL A 334 -11.53 -8.24 5.84
CA VAL A 334 -12.53 -7.27 5.39
C VAL A 334 -13.94 -7.80 5.66
N LEU A 335 -14.22 -9.06 5.34
CA LEU A 335 -15.51 -9.69 5.63
C LEU A 335 -15.82 -9.68 7.13
N TRP A 336 -14.85 -10.00 7.96
CA TRP A 336 -15.00 -9.97 9.40
C TRP A 336 -15.30 -8.56 9.94
N VAL A 337 -14.57 -7.55 9.44
CA VAL A 337 -14.84 -6.15 9.80
C VAL A 337 -16.24 -5.72 9.38
N MET A 338 -16.72 -6.14 8.21
CA MET A 338 -18.07 -5.83 7.73
C MET A 338 -19.15 -6.53 8.59
N ALA A 339 -18.92 -7.78 8.98
CA ALA A 339 -19.89 -8.56 9.77
C ALA A 339 -20.01 -8.04 11.21
N TYR A 340 -18.90 -7.69 11.83
CA TYR A 340 -18.84 -7.34 13.26
C TYR A 340 -18.74 -5.84 13.55
N GLY A 341 -18.37 -5.02 12.57
CA GLY A 341 -18.22 -3.57 12.75
C GLY A 341 -19.52 -2.78 12.93
N LYS A 342 -20.69 -3.40 12.71
CA LYS A 342 -22.01 -2.78 12.93
C LYS A 342 -22.47 -2.76 14.39
N LYS A 343 -21.89 -3.60 15.26
CA LYS A 343 -22.33 -3.69 16.67
C LYS A 343 -21.87 -2.52 17.55
N GLU A 344 -20.89 -1.73 17.15
CA GLU A 344 -20.39 -0.60 17.95
C GLU A 344 -21.11 0.74 17.70
N ARG A 345 -22.19 0.77 16.89
CA ARG A 345 -22.98 1.99 16.59
C ARG A 345 -24.38 2.02 17.20
N VAL A 346 -24.73 1.09 18.07
CA VAL A 346 -26.09 0.96 18.63
C VAL A 346 -26.12 1.12 20.16
N ASP A 347 -25.01 1.50 20.81
CA ASP A 347 -25.00 1.82 22.25
C ASP A 347 -24.54 3.27 22.48
#